data_9c7239f959425852f9ea27e5ac343aea
#
_entry.id   9c7239f959425852f9ea27e5ac343aea
#
_cell.length_a   1.000
_cell.length_b   1.000
_cell.length_c   1.000
_cell.angle_alpha   90.00
_cell.angle_beta   90.00
_cell.angle_gamma   90.00
#
_symmetry.space_group_name_H-M   'P 1'
#
loop_
_entity.id
_entity.type
_entity.pdbx_description
1 polymer ?
#
loop_
_entity_poly.entity_id
_entity_poly.type
_entity_poly.pdbx_seq_one_letter_code
_entity_poly.pdbx_strand_id
1 'polypeptide(L)'
;DDLLSKISAIRAYISAAPQDENTGSLLTYLSDLEKDVDGKKYGLVFEEHQETIDTVLAEHTPVLTEEPSLLIDNGGEMNFLLEGDNLAAMRLLGKTHRGRIDLIYIDPPYNTGNKDFVYDDCFVDAQDTFRHSKWLSFMSKRLEQAKNLLSDRGVIFISIDDREQA
;
A
#
# COMPACT_ATOMS: atom_id res chain seq x y z
N ASP A 1 -8.35 -5.70 22.79
CA ASP A 1 -8.40 -5.87 24.26
C ASP A 1 -7.78 -7.19 24.72
N ASP A 2 -7.98 -8.33 24.04
CA ASP A 2 -7.38 -9.63 24.43
C ASP A 2 -5.84 -9.63 24.26
N LEU A 3 -5.31 -9.00 23.23
CA LEU A 3 -3.87 -8.99 22.95
C LEU A 3 -3.07 -8.14 23.95
N LEU A 4 -3.56 -6.96 24.30
CA LEU A 4 -2.95 -6.10 25.33
C LEU A 4 -2.97 -6.80 26.72
N SER A 5 -4.06 -7.52 27.02
CA SER A 5 -4.16 -8.31 28.26
C SER A 5 -3.10 -9.41 28.29
N LYS A 6 -2.87 -10.11 27.17
CA LYS A 6 -1.83 -11.14 27.05
C LYS A 6 -0.42 -10.54 27.19
N ILE A 7 -0.15 -9.41 26.53
CA ILE A 7 1.13 -8.69 26.65
C ILE A 7 1.39 -8.30 28.11
N SER A 8 0.38 -7.75 28.80
CA SER A 8 0.48 -7.39 30.22
C SER A 8 0.75 -8.60 31.12
N ALA A 9 0.10 -9.75 30.85
CA ALA A 9 0.35 -10.99 31.59
C ALA A 9 1.76 -11.53 31.37
N ILE A 10 2.27 -11.50 30.15
CA ILE A 10 3.66 -11.90 29.83
C ILE A 10 4.64 -10.95 30.51
N ARG A 11 4.39 -9.64 30.49
CA ARG A 11 5.23 -8.65 31.18
C ARG A 11 5.31 -8.92 32.68
N ALA A 12 4.16 -9.18 33.32
CA ALA A 12 4.10 -9.52 34.75
C ALA A 12 4.91 -10.79 35.05
N TYR A 13 4.78 -11.84 34.23
CA TYR A 13 5.54 -13.07 34.37
C TYR A 13 7.07 -12.86 34.27
N ILE A 14 7.53 -12.12 33.23
CA ILE A 14 8.96 -11.82 33.04
C ILE A 14 9.49 -10.99 34.20
N SER A 15 8.72 -10.02 34.69
CA SER A 15 9.14 -9.17 35.82
C SER A 15 9.23 -9.91 37.14
N ALA A 16 8.46 -11.00 37.30
CA ALA A 16 8.48 -11.85 38.49
C ALA A 16 9.53 -12.99 38.44
N ALA A 17 10.05 -13.30 37.26
CA ALA A 17 11.08 -14.31 37.05
C ALA A 17 12.47 -13.81 37.52
N PRO A 18 13.42 -14.73 37.82
CA PRO A 18 14.82 -14.35 38.06
C PRO A 18 15.36 -13.54 36.91
N GLN A 19 15.95 -12.38 37.23
CA GLN A 19 16.48 -11.46 36.21
C GLN A 19 17.80 -11.99 35.63
N ASP A 20 17.91 -11.97 34.31
CA ASP A 20 19.11 -12.32 33.55
C ASP A 20 19.47 -11.19 32.54
N GLU A 21 20.52 -11.40 31.76
CA GLU A 21 21.02 -10.43 30.78
C GLU A 21 20.02 -10.13 29.65
N ASN A 22 19.04 -11.02 29.39
CA ASN A 22 18.05 -10.89 28.35
C ASN A 22 16.74 -10.22 28.83
N THR A 23 16.51 -10.17 30.13
CA THR A 23 15.25 -9.66 30.72
C THR A 23 14.95 -8.24 30.30
N GLY A 24 15.97 -7.36 30.27
CA GLY A 24 15.82 -5.98 29.83
C GLY A 24 15.39 -5.86 28.35
N SER A 25 16.01 -6.67 27.50
CA SER A 25 15.66 -6.71 26.06
C SER A 25 14.24 -7.22 25.82
N LEU A 26 13.82 -8.26 26.53
CA LEU A 26 12.47 -8.82 26.43
C LEU A 26 11.40 -7.82 26.87
N LEU A 27 11.63 -7.06 27.95
CA LEU A 27 10.71 -6.01 28.39
C LEU A 27 10.63 -4.86 27.41
N THR A 28 11.73 -4.52 26.74
CA THR A 28 11.75 -3.52 25.67
C THR A 28 10.94 -3.98 24.47
N TYR A 29 11.14 -5.22 24.01
CA TYR A 29 10.36 -5.80 22.90
C TYR A 29 8.85 -5.85 23.21
N LEU A 30 8.47 -6.21 24.45
CA LEU A 30 7.06 -6.15 24.85
C LEU A 30 6.50 -4.73 24.86
N SER A 31 7.32 -3.71 25.20
CA SER A 31 6.87 -2.32 25.15
C SER A 31 6.67 -1.83 23.72
N ASP A 32 7.50 -2.27 22.80
CA ASP A 32 7.35 -1.94 21.38
C ASP A 32 6.13 -2.64 20.77
N LEU A 33 5.92 -3.93 21.08
CA LEU A 33 4.70 -4.65 20.71
C LEU A 33 3.43 -4.00 21.27
N GLU A 34 3.45 -3.53 22.51
CA GLU A 34 2.34 -2.85 23.15
C GLU A 34 1.99 -1.54 22.43
N LYS A 35 3.00 -0.75 22.04
CA LYS A 35 2.82 0.48 21.25
C LYS A 35 2.22 0.16 19.87
N ASP A 36 2.71 -0.88 19.21
CA ASP A 36 2.20 -1.30 17.90
C ASP A 36 0.73 -1.75 17.98
N VAL A 37 0.37 -2.49 19.02
CA VAL A 37 -1.00 -2.95 19.27
C VAL A 37 -1.92 -1.77 19.68
N ASP A 38 -1.46 -0.88 20.55
CA ASP A 38 -2.25 0.27 21.00
C ASP A 38 -2.36 1.37 19.94
N GLY A 39 -1.30 1.55 19.14
CA GLY A 39 -1.27 2.52 18.03
C GLY A 39 -2.21 2.17 16.86
N LYS A 40 -2.60 0.91 16.70
CA LYS A 40 -3.46 0.39 15.63
C LYS A 40 -4.94 0.30 16.02
N LYS A 41 -5.44 1.16 16.89
CA LYS A 41 -6.84 1.13 17.38
C LYS A 41 -7.90 1.40 16.31
N TYR A 42 -7.55 2.06 15.21
CA TYR A 42 -8.47 2.43 14.14
C TYR A 42 -7.83 2.21 12.79
N GLY A 43 -8.54 1.54 11.90
CA GLY A 43 -8.12 1.29 10.54
C GLY A 43 -7.92 -0.19 10.22
N LEU A 44 -7.61 -0.43 8.98
CA LEU A 44 -7.35 -1.76 8.44
C LEU A 44 -5.92 -2.18 8.80
N VAL A 45 -5.77 -3.34 9.44
CA VAL A 45 -4.46 -3.93 9.79
C VAL A 45 -4.27 -5.17 8.93
N PHE A 46 -3.22 -5.21 8.13
CA PHE A 46 -2.86 -6.32 7.26
C PHE A 46 -1.34 -6.51 7.21
N GLU A 47 -0.91 -7.68 6.78
CA GLU A 47 0.50 -7.95 6.55
C GLU A 47 0.96 -7.20 5.30
N GLU A 48 1.98 -6.38 5.43
CA GLU A 48 2.53 -5.62 4.30
C GLU A 48 3.45 -6.53 3.47
N HIS A 49 3.18 -6.56 2.16
CA HIS A 49 4.00 -7.24 1.18
C HIS A 49 4.74 -6.23 0.30
N GLN A 50 6.01 -6.49 0.08
CA GLN A 50 6.85 -5.68 -0.78
C GLN A 50 6.70 -6.16 -2.24
N GLU A 51 6.57 -5.21 -3.16
CA GLU A 51 6.60 -5.48 -4.60
C GLU A 51 8.01 -5.21 -5.14
N THR A 52 8.40 -5.86 -6.22
CA THR A 52 9.69 -5.62 -6.91
C THR A 52 9.83 -4.14 -7.29
N ILE A 53 8.74 -3.48 -7.69
CA ILE A 53 8.73 -2.06 -8.01
C ILE A 53 9.16 -1.17 -6.82
N ASP A 54 8.91 -1.58 -5.58
CA ASP A 54 9.34 -0.81 -4.40
C ASP A 54 10.86 -0.73 -4.34
N THR A 55 11.55 -1.86 -4.60
CA THR A 55 13.01 -1.92 -4.65
C THR A 55 13.56 -1.07 -5.78
N VAL A 56 12.97 -1.18 -6.98
CA VAL A 56 13.36 -0.37 -8.13
C VAL A 56 13.22 1.12 -7.83
N LEU A 57 12.12 1.54 -7.21
CA LEU A 57 11.85 2.94 -6.88
C LEU A 57 12.65 3.47 -5.68
N ALA A 58 13.25 2.59 -4.88
CA ALA A 58 14.20 2.98 -3.83
C ALA A 58 15.57 3.34 -4.41
N GLU A 59 15.99 2.66 -5.48
CA GLU A 59 17.31 2.82 -6.10
C GLU A 59 17.29 3.73 -7.33
N HIS A 60 16.14 3.84 -8.01
CA HIS A 60 16.01 4.53 -9.27
C HIS A 60 14.91 5.59 -9.24
N THR A 61 15.10 6.65 -10.01
CA THR A 61 14.08 7.68 -10.22
C THR A 61 13.41 7.47 -11.57
N PRO A 62 12.08 7.30 -11.64
CA PRO A 62 11.38 7.20 -12.91
C PRO A 62 11.47 8.51 -13.70
N VAL A 63 11.49 8.40 -15.01
CA VAL A 63 11.48 9.53 -15.94
C VAL A 63 10.42 9.31 -17.03
N LEU A 64 9.85 10.39 -17.55
CA LEU A 64 9.00 10.33 -18.74
C LEU A 64 9.87 10.46 -19.98
N THR A 65 9.59 9.60 -20.96
CA THR A 65 10.14 9.69 -22.31
C THR A 65 8.98 9.95 -23.27
N GLU A 66 9.10 10.98 -24.07
CA GLU A 66 8.09 11.28 -25.08
C GLU A 66 8.18 10.25 -26.24
N GLU A 67 6.99 9.82 -26.72
CA GLU A 67 6.86 8.98 -27.92
C GLU A 67 6.23 9.81 -29.04
N PRO A 68 7.03 10.55 -29.83
CA PRO A 68 6.52 11.50 -30.83
C PRO A 68 5.69 10.85 -31.93
N SER A 69 5.90 9.55 -32.18
CA SER A 69 5.15 8.82 -33.21
C SER A 69 3.67 8.62 -32.86
N LEU A 70 3.32 8.75 -31.57
CA LEU A 70 1.96 8.62 -31.05
C LEU A 70 1.30 9.98 -30.78
N LEU A 71 1.99 11.09 -31.00
CA LEU A 71 1.45 12.43 -30.81
C LEU A 71 0.32 12.72 -31.80
N ILE A 72 -0.84 13.09 -31.28
CA ILE A 72 -1.98 13.60 -32.04
C ILE A 72 -2.19 15.06 -31.61
N ASP A 73 -1.69 15.99 -32.42
CA ASP A 73 -1.90 17.41 -32.20
C ASP A 73 -3.10 17.89 -33.06
N ASN A 74 -4.18 18.27 -32.38
CA ASN A 74 -5.38 18.82 -33.00
C ASN A 74 -5.55 20.34 -32.73
N GLY A 75 -4.52 20.99 -32.17
CA GLY A 75 -4.54 22.39 -31.79
C GLY A 75 -5.42 22.73 -30.58
N GLY A 76 -5.90 21.72 -29.84
CA GLY A 76 -6.71 21.90 -28.64
C GLY A 76 -5.95 21.60 -27.35
N GLU A 77 -6.68 21.32 -26.28
CA GLU A 77 -6.09 20.88 -25.00
C GLU A 77 -5.44 19.50 -25.15
N MET A 78 -4.28 19.35 -24.52
CA MET A 78 -3.51 18.11 -24.55
C MET A 78 -4.07 17.10 -23.56
N ASN A 79 -4.26 15.86 -24.03
CA ASN A 79 -4.48 14.70 -23.20
C ASN A 79 -3.22 13.84 -23.21
N PHE A 80 -2.92 13.18 -22.11
CA PHE A 80 -1.71 12.39 -21.97
C PHE A 80 -2.05 10.94 -21.67
N LEU A 81 -1.37 10.02 -22.37
CA LEU A 81 -1.31 8.62 -22.03
C LEU A 81 0.07 8.33 -21.44
N LEU A 82 0.13 7.84 -20.21
CA LEU A 82 1.36 7.42 -19.56
C LEU A 82 1.39 5.88 -19.53
N GLU A 83 2.34 5.30 -20.27
CA GLU A 83 2.54 3.85 -20.34
C GLU A 83 3.66 3.44 -19.38
N GLY A 84 3.41 2.43 -18.53
CA GLY A 84 4.37 1.89 -17.58
C GLY A 84 3.73 1.45 -16.27
N ASP A 85 4.57 1.16 -15.27
CA ASP A 85 4.07 0.85 -13.92
C ASP A 85 3.34 2.06 -13.33
N ASN A 86 2.12 1.83 -12.84
CA ASN A 86 1.26 2.90 -12.35
C ASN A 86 1.76 3.54 -11.04
N LEU A 87 2.43 2.79 -10.15
CA LEU A 87 3.01 3.35 -8.93
C LEU A 87 4.17 4.29 -9.26
N ALA A 88 5.02 3.90 -10.22
CA ALA A 88 6.12 4.72 -10.73
C ALA A 88 5.58 6.00 -11.39
N ALA A 89 4.56 5.86 -12.26
CA ALA A 89 3.90 6.99 -12.92
C ALA A 89 3.28 7.97 -11.92
N MET A 90 2.56 7.48 -10.91
CA MET A 90 1.97 8.33 -9.88
C MET A 90 3.01 9.03 -9.01
N ARG A 91 4.12 8.37 -8.65
CA ARG A 91 5.24 9.03 -7.94
C ARG A 91 5.85 10.16 -8.77
N LEU A 92 5.96 9.95 -10.08
CA LEU A 92 6.44 10.99 -10.99
C LEU A 92 5.47 12.17 -11.08
N LEU A 93 4.17 11.89 -11.26
CA LEU A 93 3.12 12.91 -11.27
C LEU A 93 3.06 13.67 -9.93
N GLY A 94 3.36 13.03 -8.82
CA GLY A 94 3.43 13.66 -7.51
C GLY A 94 4.43 14.80 -7.41
N LYS A 95 5.43 14.87 -8.31
CA LYS A 95 6.39 15.98 -8.39
C LYS A 95 5.82 17.21 -9.09
N THR A 96 4.86 17.05 -10.00
CA THR A 96 4.34 18.12 -10.87
C THR A 96 2.86 18.42 -10.68
N HIS A 97 2.07 17.42 -10.23
CA HIS A 97 0.61 17.48 -10.15
C HIS A 97 0.06 17.27 -8.74
N ARG A 98 0.89 17.36 -7.70
CA ARG A 98 0.43 17.23 -6.31
C ARG A 98 -0.68 18.24 -6.00
N GLY A 99 -1.82 17.75 -5.48
CA GLY A 99 -2.97 18.56 -5.13
C GLY A 99 -3.67 19.23 -6.32
N ARG A 100 -3.53 18.72 -7.54
CA ARG A 100 -4.03 19.36 -8.77
C ARG A 100 -5.03 18.51 -9.57
N ILE A 101 -5.25 17.27 -9.18
CA ILE A 101 -6.17 16.36 -9.88
C ILE A 101 -7.55 16.47 -9.22
N ASP A 102 -8.55 16.81 -10.01
CA ASP A 102 -9.92 16.97 -9.52
C ASP A 102 -10.74 15.68 -9.55
N LEU A 103 -10.39 14.74 -10.44
CA LEU A 103 -11.07 13.47 -10.56
C LEU A 103 -10.07 12.35 -10.83
N ILE A 104 -10.16 11.29 -10.04
CA ILE A 104 -9.48 10.03 -10.29
C ILE A 104 -10.55 8.94 -10.42
N TYR A 105 -10.48 8.15 -11.49
CA TYR A 105 -11.27 6.94 -11.66
C TYR A 105 -10.32 5.76 -11.84
N ILE A 106 -10.52 4.71 -11.05
CA ILE A 106 -9.72 3.48 -11.15
C ILE A 106 -10.62 2.25 -11.17
N ASP A 107 -10.18 1.27 -11.94
CA ASP A 107 -10.74 -0.06 -12.03
C ASP A 107 -9.61 -1.07 -11.74
N PRO A 108 -9.31 -1.31 -10.44
CA PRO A 108 -8.19 -2.16 -10.06
C PRO A 108 -8.51 -3.63 -10.28
N PRO A 109 -7.51 -4.53 -10.23
CA PRO A 109 -7.77 -5.96 -10.22
C PRO A 109 -8.65 -6.34 -9.03
N TYR A 110 -9.67 -7.18 -9.24
CA TYR A 110 -10.68 -7.53 -8.23
C TYR A 110 -10.27 -8.67 -7.30
N ASN A 111 -9.11 -9.29 -7.56
CA ASN A 111 -8.59 -10.39 -6.76
C ASN A 111 -9.58 -11.56 -6.63
N THR A 112 -10.27 -11.91 -7.73
CA THR A 112 -11.28 -12.97 -7.73
C THR A 112 -10.69 -14.37 -7.63
N GLY A 113 -9.40 -14.52 -7.84
CA GLY A 113 -8.69 -15.79 -7.96
C GLY A 113 -8.75 -16.43 -9.34
N ASN A 114 -9.32 -15.73 -10.33
CA ASN A 114 -9.47 -16.20 -11.72
C ASN A 114 -8.37 -15.62 -12.64
N LYS A 115 -7.14 -15.47 -12.11
CA LYS A 115 -6.00 -14.86 -12.82
C LYS A 115 -6.26 -13.39 -13.24
N ASP A 116 -6.97 -12.67 -12.42
CA ASP A 116 -7.31 -11.26 -12.60
C ASP A 116 -6.42 -10.32 -11.79
N PHE A 117 -5.59 -10.86 -10.89
CA PHE A 117 -4.64 -10.09 -10.10
C PHE A 117 -3.22 -10.66 -10.26
N VAL A 118 -2.33 -9.79 -10.74
CA VAL A 118 -0.90 -10.06 -10.86
C VAL A 118 -0.16 -9.30 -9.74
N TYR A 119 0.64 -10.03 -8.99
CA TYR A 119 1.53 -9.47 -7.97
C TYR A 119 2.94 -9.97 -8.26
N ASP A 120 3.88 -9.06 -8.48
CA ASP A 120 5.26 -9.39 -8.88
C ASP A 120 5.34 -10.38 -10.06
N ASP A 121 4.70 -10.04 -11.17
CA ASP A 121 4.66 -10.82 -12.42
C ASP A 121 4.03 -12.24 -12.29
N CYS A 122 3.47 -12.55 -11.12
CA CYS A 122 2.78 -13.81 -10.87
C CYS A 122 1.29 -13.58 -10.60
N PHE A 123 0.43 -14.41 -11.20
CA PHE A 123 -0.98 -14.41 -10.83
C PHE A 123 -1.14 -14.91 -9.40
N VAL A 124 -1.93 -14.17 -8.62
CA VAL A 124 -2.30 -14.58 -7.27
C VAL A 124 -3.36 -15.67 -7.34
N ASP A 125 -3.05 -16.83 -6.77
CA ASP A 125 -3.95 -17.99 -6.77
C ASP A 125 -5.09 -17.81 -5.76
N ALA A 126 -6.27 -18.36 -6.07
CA ALA A 126 -7.41 -18.36 -5.16
C ALA A 126 -7.14 -19.06 -3.81
N GLN A 127 -6.18 -19.98 -3.78
CA GLN A 127 -5.76 -20.71 -2.56
C GLN A 127 -4.63 -20.00 -1.81
N ASP A 128 -4.11 -18.89 -2.33
CA ASP A 128 -3.07 -18.12 -1.64
C ASP A 128 -3.64 -17.51 -0.35
N THR A 129 -3.11 -17.92 0.79
CA THR A 129 -3.55 -17.43 2.11
C THR A 129 -3.27 -15.95 2.33
N PHE A 130 -2.33 -15.38 1.57
CA PHE A 130 -1.96 -13.97 1.63
C PHE A 130 -2.58 -13.12 0.52
N ARG A 131 -3.50 -13.66 -0.29
CA ARG A 131 -4.08 -12.95 -1.44
C ARG A 131 -4.68 -11.60 -1.09
N HIS A 132 -5.41 -11.51 0.03
CA HIS A 132 -6.03 -10.27 0.49
C HIS A 132 -5.00 -9.26 0.99
N SER A 133 -4.01 -9.69 1.79
CA SER A 133 -2.96 -8.79 2.27
C SER A 133 -2.02 -8.32 1.14
N LYS A 134 -1.77 -9.15 0.12
CA LYS A 134 -1.08 -8.74 -1.10
C LYS A 134 -1.86 -7.67 -1.86
N TRP A 135 -3.18 -7.88 -2.04
CA TRP A 135 -4.04 -6.91 -2.69
C TRP A 135 -4.12 -5.59 -1.91
N LEU A 136 -4.25 -5.66 -0.60
CA LEU A 136 -4.24 -4.48 0.27
C LEU A 136 -2.91 -3.73 0.20
N SER A 137 -1.79 -4.44 0.19
CA SER A 137 -0.46 -3.83 0.02
C SER A 137 -0.33 -3.13 -1.33
N PHE A 138 -0.78 -3.79 -2.40
CA PHE A 138 -0.82 -3.21 -3.75
C PHE A 138 -1.67 -1.94 -3.81
N MET A 139 -2.89 -1.99 -3.28
CA MET A 139 -3.84 -0.87 -3.32
C MET A 139 -3.43 0.27 -2.39
N SER A 140 -2.98 -0.01 -1.17
CA SER A 140 -2.63 1.00 -0.17
C SER A 140 -1.58 1.98 -0.70
N LYS A 141 -0.51 1.48 -1.30
CA LYS A 141 0.57 2.30 -1.87
C LYS A 141 0.05 3.23 -2.98
N ARG A 142 -0.81 2.71 -3.84
CA ARG A 142 -1.39 3.44 -4.98
C ARG A 142 -2.41 4.47 -4.53
N LEU A 143 -3.25 4.13 -3.57
CA LEU A 143 -4.25 5.05 -2.99
C LEU A 143 -3.58 6.18 -2.20
N GLU A 144 -2.46 5.92 -1.53
CA GLU A 144 -1.67 6.97 -0.88
C GLU A 144 -1.13 7.98 -1.90
N GLN A 145 -0.58 7.51 -3.03
CA GLN A 145 -0.15 8.39 -4.11
C GLN A 145 -1.34 9.14 -4.75
N ALA A 146 -2.45 8.46 -5.00
CA ALA A 146 -3.66 9.07 -5.54
C ALA A 146 -4.18 10.20 -4.62
N LYS A 147 -4.22 9.94 -3.31
CA LYS A 147 -4.58 10.96 -2.32
C LYS A 147 -3.69 12.21 -2.39
N ASN A 148 -2.38 12.03 -2.59
CA ASN A 148 -1.43 13.15 -2.72
C ASN A 148 -1.63 13.95 -4.01
N LEU A 149 -2.17 13.34 -5.06
CA LEU A 149 -2.46 14.00 -6.34
C LEU A 149 -3.78 14.77 -6.31
N LEU A 150 -4.77 14.31 -5.53
CA LEU A 150 -6.08 14.96 -5.45
C LEU A 150 -6.00 16.38 -4.91
N SER A 151 -6.76 17.28 -5.54
CA SER A 151 -6.99 18.62 -5.04
C SER A 151 -7.89 18.58 -3.78
N ASP A 152 -8.01 19.71 -3.07
CA ASP A 152 -8.85 19.80 -1.86
C ASP A 152 -10.34 19.51 -2.13
N ARG A 153 -10.78 19.59 -3.38
CA ARG A 153 -12.14 19.27 -3.83
C ARG A 153 -12.18 18.05 -4.74
N GLY A 154 -11.03 17.41 -4.92
CA GLY A 154 -10.89 16.25 -5.79
C GLY A 154 -11.60 15.03 -5.21
N VAL A 155 -12.10 14.19 -6.11
CA VAL A 155 -12.79 12.94 -5.78
C VAL A 155 -12.15 11.75 -6.48
N ILE A 156 -12.20 10.60 -5.84
CA ILE A 156 -11.78 9.33 -6.42
C ILE A 156 -12.95 8.36 -6.49
N PHE A 157 -13.11 7.69 -7.61
CA PHE A 157 -14.05 6.58 -7.80
C PHE A 157 -13.25 5.30 -8.03
N ILE A 158 -13.63 4.25 -7.32
CA ILE A 158 -12.95 2.96 -7.34
C ILE A 158 -14.00 1.89 -7.59
N SER A 159 -13.88 1.16 -8.72
CA SER A 159 -14.64 -0.06 -8.94
C SER A 159 -14.04 -1.18 -8.08
N ILE A 160 -14.87 -1.94 -7.39
CA ILE A 160 -14.44 -3.01 -6.50
C ILE A 160 -15.45 -4.15 -6.52
N ASP A 161 -14.95 -5.38 -6.39
CA ASP A 161 -15.77 -6.58 -6.22
C ASP A 161 -16.07 -6.82 -4.74
N ASP A 162 -17.18 -7.46 -4.41
CA ASP A 162 -17.62 -7.76 -3.05
C ASP A 162 -16.59 -8.55 -2.23
N ARG A 163 -15.66 -9.25 -2.90
CA ARG A 163 -14.61 -10.04 -2.24
C ARG A 163 -13.57 -9.22 -1.48
N GLU A 164 -13.38 -7.97 -1.90
CA GLU A 164 -12.43 -7.04 -1.26
C GLU A 164 -13.15 -5.85 -0.58
N GLN A 165 -14.49 -5.92 -0.48
CA GLN A 165 -15.27 -4.87 0.18
C GLN A 165 -15.27 -5.00 1.71
N ALA A 166 -15.04 -6.18 2.26
CA ALA A 166 -15.22 -6.49 3.70
C ALA A 166 -14.09 -5.99 4.57
#